data_be3c16a4b2903bed8a1331a23706f020
#
_entry.id   be3c16a4b2903bed8a1331a23706f020
#
_cell.length_a   1.000
_cell.length_b   1.000
_cell.length_c   1.000
_cell.angle_alpha   90.00
_cell.angle_beta   90.00
_cell.angle_gamma   90.00
#
_symmetry.space_group_name_H-M   'P 1'
#
loop_
_entity.id
_entity.type
_entity.pdbx_description
1 polymer ?
#
loop_
_entity_poly.entity_id
_entity_poly.type
_entity_poly.pdbx_seq_one_letter_code
_entity_poly.pdbx_strand_id
1 'polypeptide(L)'
;MFKLFSSNTKNASANEELVAVTLKEGTAKAPFSKDSAFAPNANGGYDVFVNTNDFKWYQVAAKTIASLKLYNFEFKSDVALSELELYWFLTALYDGKHDYTVSCDYAQNVLDKVAMTANTVSVFRKIADSDSKISTPEKVINVLFDLVKEAADAQSDSASLKLIKRGDLEFEKYAGLNAVGFASDEDPCMGIIDYVPKCCQKDSPVQVALV
;
A
#
# COMPACT_ATOMS: atom_id res chain seq x y z
N MET A 1 -4.85 0.19 -6.69
CA MET A 1 -5.10 -0.42 -5.35
C MET A 1 -4.94 -1.93 -5.44
N PHE A 2 -4.70 -2.58 -4.31
CA PHE A 2 -4.56 -4.05 -4.25
C PHE A 2 -5.85 -4.68 -3.73
N LYS A 3 -6.35 -5.68 -4.46
CA LYS A 3 -7.42 -6.59 -4.02
C LYS A 3 -6.82 -7.99 -3.90
N LEU A 4 -6.80 -8.54 -2.69
CA LEU A 4 -6.19 -9.83 -2.40
C LEU A 4 -7.28 -10.84 -2.03
N PHE A 5 -7.16 -12.05 -2.57
CA PHE A 5 -8.09 -13.13 -2.32
C PHE A 5 -7.33 -14.41 -1.96
N SER A 6 -7.83 -15.17 -1.01
CA SER A 6 -7.32 -16.50 -0.74
C SER A 6 -7.66 -17.45 -1.89
N SER A 7 -6.66 -18.14 -2.43
CA SER A 7 -6.89 -19.17 -3.48
C SER A 7 -7.78 -20.33 -3.01
N ASN A 8 -7.88 -20.49 -1.68
CA ASN A 8 -8.73 -21.50 -1.06
C ASN A 8 -10.21 -21.09 -0.97
N THR A 9 -10.54 -19.81 -1.12
CA THR A 9 -11.91 -19.32 -1.20
C THR A 9 -12.32 -19.26 -2.68
N LYS A 10 -13.02 -20.28 -3.15
CA LYS A 10 -13.69 -20.26 -4.46
C LYS A 10 -14.81 -19.21 -4.42
N ASN A 11 -14.46 -17.94 -4.55
CA ASN A 11 -15.45 -16.90 -4.79
C ASN A 11 -15.91 -16.97 -6.24
N ALA A 12 -17.14 -17.41 -6.43
CA ALA A 12 -17.83 -17.62 -7.70
C ALA A 12 -18.07 -16.33 -8.53
N SER A 13 -17.43 -15.21 -8.21
CA SER A 13 -17.64 -13.93 -8.90
C SER A 13 -16.53 -13.51 -9.85
N ALA A 14 -15.45 -14.26 -9.96
CA ALA A 14 -14.38 -13.98 -10.93
C ALA A 14 -14.34 -15.12 -11.98
N ASN A 15 -15.17 -14.99 -13.01
CA ASN A 15 -15.08 -15.81 -14.25
C ASN A 15 -13.87 -15.38 -15.13
N GLU A 16 -12.92 -14.64 -14.59
CA GLU A 16 -11.67 -14.33 -15.29
C GLU A 16 -10.64 -15.41 -14.94
N GLU A 17 -10.16 -16.08 -15.95
CA GLU A 17 -9.07 -17.05 -15.84
C GLU A 17 -7.80 -16.30 -15.44
N LEU A 18 -7.40 -16.42 -14.17
CA LEU A 18 -6.22 -15.74 -13.65
C LEU A 18 -4.97 -16.44 -14.19
N VAL A 19 -4.03 -15.65 -14.70
CA VAL A 19 -2.73 -16.15 -15.13
C VAL A 19 -1.92 -16.56 -13.90
N ALA A 20 -1.45 -17.81 -13.86
CA ALA A 20 -0.63 -18.27 -12.76
C ALA A 20 0.80 -17.70 -12.85
N VAL A 21 1.26 -17.06 -11.78
CA VAL A 21 2.63 -16.57 -11.63
C VAL A 21 3.26 -17.30 -10.45
N THR A 22 4.32 -18.06 -10.71
CA THR A 22 5.03 -18.80 -9.67
C THR A 22 6.40 -18.21 -9.41
N LEU A 23 6.64 -17.77 -8.17
CA LEU A 23 7.96 -17.32 -7.72
C LEU A 23 8.86 -18.52 -7.46
N LYS A 24 10.05 -18.52 -8.05
CA LYS A 24 11.02 -19.62 -7.94
C LYS A 24 12.41 -19.10 -7.55
N GLU A 25 13.08 -19.82 -6.68
CA GLU A 25 14.50 -19.60 -6.40
C GLU A 25 15.34 -20.08 -7.58
N GLY A 26 16.34 -19.28 -7.98
CA GLY A 26 17.34 -19.65 -8.97
C GLY A 26 17.22 -18.91 -10.29
N THR A 27 17.45 -19.62 -11.37
CA THR A 27 17.55 -19.05 -12.73
C THR A 27 16.73 -19.85 -13.73
N ALA A 28 16.33 -19.20 -14.83
CA ALA A 28 15.64 -19.84 -15.94
C ALA A 28 16.47 -20.99 -16.51
N LYS A 29 15.78 -22.04 -17.00
CA LYS A 29 16.39 -23.20 -17.65
C LYS A 29 16.25 -23.08 -19.18
N ALA A 30 17.10 -23.81 -19.91
CA ALA A 30 16.96 -23.92 -21.36
C ALA A 30 15.51 -24.22 -21.79
N PRO A 31 15.01 -23.62 -22.89
CA PRO A 31 15.74 -22.84 -23.91
C PRO A 31 15.99 -21.35 -23.55
N PHE A 32 15.56 -20.89 -22.36
CA PHE A 32 15.74 -19.50 -21.96
C PHE A 32 17.15 -19.25 -21.46
N SER A 33 17.58 -17.99 -21.59
CA SER A 33 18.85 -17.55 -21.00
C SER A 33 18.81 -17.71 -19.47
N LYS A 34 19.94 -18.05 -18.85
CA LYS A 34 20.10 -18.07 -17.40
C LYS A 34 19.86 -16.69 -16.75
N ASP A 35 20.01 -15.63 -17.55
CA ASP A 35 19.77 -14.25 -17.10
C ASP A 35 18.32 -13.82 -17.25
N SER A 36 17.43 -14.68 -17.80
CA SER A 36 16.02 -14.40 -17.89
C SER A 36 15.40 -14.35 -16.50
N ALA A 37 14.76 -13.24 -16.19
CA ALA A 37 14.04 -13.07 -14.93
C ALA A 37 12.71 -13.86 -14.89
N PHE A 38 12.23 -14.36 -16.04
CA PHE A 38 11.02 -15.18 -16.14
C PHE A 38 11.08 -16.18 -17.31
N ALA A 39 10.22 -17.20 -17.25
CA ALA A 39 9.94 -18.11 -18.34
C ALA A 39 8.47 -18.53 -18.32
N PRO A 40 7.82 -18.80 -19.48
CA PRO A 40 6.52 -19.45 -19.49
C PRO A 40 6.61 -20.84 -18.83
N ASN A 41 5.56 -21.20 -18.10
CA ASN A 41 5.46 -22.52 -17.49
C ASN A 41 4.50 -23.45 -18.27
N ALA A 42 4.53 -24.74 -17.96
CA ALA A 42 3.73 -25.74 -18.63
C ALA A 42 2.20 -25.56 -18.48
N ASN A 43 1.77 -24.75 -17.50
CA ASN A 43 0.37 -24.52 -17.16
C ASN A 43 -0.20 -23.22 -17.78
N GLY A 44 0.47 -22.64 -18.77
CA GLY A 44 0.02 -21.41 -19.43
C GLY A 44 0.29 -20.13 -18.63
N GLY A 45 1.03 -20.21 -17.52
CA GLY A 45 1.46 -19.06 -16.72
C GLY A 45 2.95 -18.76 -16.85
N TYR A 46 3.51 -18.11 -15.83
CA TYR A 46 4.91 -17.69 -15.80
C TYR A 46 5.60 -18.12 -14.52
N ASP A 47 6.83 -18.61 -14.67
CA ASP A 47 7.78 -18.74 -13.58
C ASP A 47 8.62 -17.46 -13.52
N VAL A 48 8.70 -16.83 -12.35
CA VAL A 48 9.52 -15.65 -12.09
C VAL A 48 10.67 -16.07 -11.19
N PHE A 49 11.89 -15.86 -11.66
CA PHE A 49 13.10 -16.31 -10.98
C PHE A 49 13.71 -15.20 -10.14
N VAL A 50 14.03 -15.51 -8.90
CA VAL A 50 14.65 -14.60 -7.94
C VAL A 50 15.78 -15.27 -7.19
N ASN A 51 16.67 -14.45 -6.65
CA ASN A 51 17.68 -14.88 -5.68
C ASN A 51 17.26 -14.32 -4.31
N THR A 52 16.73 -15.15 -3.45
CA THR A 52 16.22 -14.74 -2.13
C THR A 52 17.33 -14.33 -1.17
N ASN A 53 18.60 -14.63 -1.47
CA ASN A 53 19.74 -14.08 -0.74
C ASN A 53 19.98 -12.59 -1.03
N ASP A 54 19.44 -12.06 -2.13
CA ASP A 54 19.40 -10.61 -2.38
C ASP A 54 18.16 -10.03 -1.68
N PHE A 55 18.38 -9.19 -0.67
CA PHE A 55 17.28 -8.57 0.09
C PHE A 55 16.32 -7.73 -0.78
N LYS A 56 16.66 -7.43 -2.02
CA LYS A 56 15.82 -6.72 -3.01
C LYS A 56 15.09 -7.65 -3.98
N TRP A 57 15.11 -8.96 -3.77
CA TRP A 57 14.48 -9.92 -4.67
C TRP A 57 13.01 -9.57 -5.01
N TYR A 58 12.26 -9.02 -4.03
CA TYR A 58 10.87 -8.60 -4.23
C TYR A 58 10.72 -7.48 -5.27
N GLN A 59 11.70 -6.59 -5.39
CA GLN A 59 11.69 -5.54 -6.42
C GLN A 59 11.94 -6.12 -7.82
N VAL A 60 12.80 -7.13 -7.92
CA VAL A 60 13.07 -7.84 -9.18
C VAL A 60 11.82 -8.58 -9.62
N ALA A 61 11.18 -9.33 -8.72
CA ALA A 61 9.93 -10.04 -9.00
C ALA A 61 8.82 -9.08 -9.45
N ALA A 62 8.61 -7.98 -8.71
CA ALA A 62 7.59 -6.99 -9.03
C ALA A 62 7.83 -6.33 -10.39
N LYS A 63 9.06 -5.91 -10.70
CA LYS A 63 9.42 -5.33 -11.99
C LYS A 63 9.21 -6.31 -13.14
N THR A 64 9.53 -7.58 -12.93
CA THR A 64 9.33 -8.65 -13.90
C THR A 64 7.84 -8.82 -14.21
N ILE A 65 6.99 -8.93 -13.19
CA ILE A 65 5.53 -9.07 -13.36
C ILE A 65 4.93 -7.83 -14.04
N ALA A 66 5.37 -6.63 -13.64
CA ALA A 66 4.95 -5.38 -14.28
C ALA A 66 5.34 -5.33 -15.76
N SER A 67 6.52 -5.87 -16.15
CA SER A 67 6.95 -5.96 -17.54
C SER A 67 6.07 -6.88 -18.39
N LEU A 68 5.47 -7.90 -17.76
CA LEU A 68 4.51 -8.80 -18.37
C LEU A 68 3.10 -8.21 -18.49
N LYS A 69 2.87 -7.00 -17.91
CA LYS A 69 1.56 -6.30 -17.87
C LYS A 69 0.45 -7.15 -17.23
N LEU A 70 0.81 -7.91 -16.21
CA LEU A 70 -0.12 -8.73 -15.45
C LEU A 70 -0.65 -7.92 -14.26
N TYR A 71 -1.93 -7.59 -14.29
CA TYR A 71 -2.60 -6.85 -13.22
C TYR A 71 -3.59 -7.73 -12.44
N ASN A 72 -4.02 -8.86 -13.07
CA ASN A 72 -4.89 -9.85 -12.46
C ASN A 72 -4.19 -11.21 -12.59
N PHE A 73 -3.74 -11.78 -11.46
CA PHE A 73 -2.99 -13.04 -11.50
C PHE A 73 -3.14 -13.86 -10.21
N GLU A 74 -2.93 -15.16 -10.34
CA GLU A 74 -2.75 -16.07 -9.21
C GLU A 74 -1.26 -16.13 -8.85
N PHE A 75 -0.92 -15.69 -7.65
CA PHE A 75 0.46 -15.71 -7.15
C PHE A 75 0.72 -16.96 -6.33
N LYS A 76 1.68 -17.73 -6.76
CA LYS A 76 2.22 -18.90 -6.05
C LYS A 76 3.70 -18.67 -5.77
N SER A 77 4.19 -19.27 -4.71
CA SER A 77 5.61 -19.19 -4.37
C SER A 77 6.12 -20.57 -3.94
N ASP A 78 7.18 -21.03 -4.62
CA ASP A 78 7.93 -22.21 -4.19
C ASP A 78 8.86 -21.87 -2.99
N VAL A 79 8.99 -20.57 -2.68
CA VAL A 79 9.73 -20.05 -1.55
C VAL A 79 8.74 -19.67 -0.45
N ALA A 80 9.00 -20.09 0.79
CA ALA A 80 8.17 -19.68 1.91
C ALA A 80 8.34 -18.18 2.18
N LEU A 81 7.27 -17.39 1.99
CA LEU A 81 7.27 -15.96 2.25
C LEU A 81 6.54 -15.66 3.57
N SER A 82 7.15 -14.82 4.38
CA SER A 82 6.49 -14.20 5.52
C SER A 82 5.45 -13.15 5.09
N GLU A 83 4.55 -12.77 6.00
CA GLU A 83 3.60 -11.66 5.77
C GLU A 83 4.33 -10.37 5.35
N LEU A 84 5.49 -10.10 5.94
CA LEU A 84 6.28 -8.91 5.67
C LEU A 84 6.88 -8.93 4.26
N GLU A 85 7.37 -10.10 3.81
CA GLU A 85 7.91 -10.26 2.45
C GLU A 85 6.82 -10.15 1.39
N LEU A 86 5.64 -10.73 1.65
CA LEU A 86 4.47 -10.55 0.80
C LEU A 86 4.07 -9.07 0.71
N TYR A 87 4.06 -8.35 1.82
CA TYR A 87 3.83 -6.91 1.85
C TYR A 87 4.88 -6.14 1.03
N TRP A 88 6.17 -6.44 1.16
CA TRP A 88 7.23 -5.79 0.37
C TRP A 88 7.05 -6.06 -1.12
N PHE A 89 6.76 -7.29 -1.50
CA PHE A 89 6.48 -7.65 -2.89
C PHE A 89 5.30 -6.86 -3.46
N LEU A 90 4.18 -6.81 -2.76
CA LEU A 90 2.99 -6.07 -3.22
C LEU A 90 3.25 -4.56 -3.32
N THR A 91 3.92 -3.98 -2.33
CA THR A 91 4.26 -2.55 -2.40
C THR A 91 5.25 -2.22 -3.53
N ALA A 92 6.08 -3.18 -3.94
CA ALA A 92 6.96 -3.02 -5.09
C ALA A 92 6.24 -3.10 -6.45
N LEU A 93 5.04 -3.72 -6.51
CA LEU A 93 4.19 -3.72 -7.71
C LEU A 93 3.55 -2.35 -8.00
N TYR A 94 3.49 -1.47 -7.00
CA TYR A 94 2.86 -0.17 -7.17
C TYR A 94 3.52 0.65 -8.27
N ASP A 95 2.74 1.07 -9.25
CA ASP A 95 3.16 1.90 -10.39
C ASP A 95 2.41 3.24 -10.51
N GLY A 96 1.52 3.53 -9.57
CA GLY A 96 0.70 4.75 -9.55
C GLY A 96 -0.46 4.78 -10.54
N LYS A 97 -0.59 3.79 -11.43
CA LYS A 97 -1.53 3.81 -12.56
C LYS A 97 -2.55 2.68 -12.54
N HIS A 98 -2.14 1.48 -12.11
CA HIS A 98 -2.96 0.29 -12.21
C HIS A 98 -3.42 -0.23 -10.86
N ASP A 99 -4.57 -0.85 -10.86
CA ASP A 99 -5.06 -1.65 -9.75
C ASP A 99 -4.66 -3.12 -9.99
N TYR A 100 -4.33 -3.82 -8.91
CA TYR A 100 -3.91 -5.20 -8.94
C TYR A 100 -4.92 -6.10 -8.22
N THR A 101 -5.27 -7.20 -8.86
CA THR A 101 -6.07 -8.27 -8.26
C THR A 101 -5.20 -9.51 -8.17
N VAL A 102 -4.88 -9.93 -6.95
CA VAL A 102 -3.96 -11.04 -6.72
C VAL A 102 -4.61 -12.10 -5.85
N SER A 103 -4.64 -13.33 -6.36
CA SER A 103 -5.03 -14.50 -5.60
C SER A 103 -3.79 -15.14 -5.01
N CYS A 104 -3.77 -15.41 -3.69
CA CYS A 104 -2.62 -15.94 -2.97
C CYS A 104 -3.02 -17.11 -2.07
N ASP A 105 -2.11 -18.04 -1.82
CA ASP A 105 -2.32 -19.16 -0.89
C ASP A 105 -1.99 -18.74 0.57
N TYR A 106 -2.80 -17.83 1.10
CA TYR A 106 -2.74 -17.36 2.48
C TYR A 106 -4.16 -17.29 3.06
N ALA A 107 -4.27 -17.30 4.38
CA ALA A 107 -5.54 -17.08 5.06
C ALA A 107 -6.07 -15.65 4.76
N GLN A 108 -7.39 -15.51 4.56
CA GLN A 108 -7.98 -14.23 4.13
C GLN A 108 -7.69 -13.09 5.11
N ASN A 109 -7.70 -13.34 6.42
CA ASN A 109 -7.38 -12.34 7.43
C ASN A 109 -5.94 -11.80 7.32
N VAL A 110 -4.98 -12.62 6.89
CA VAL A 110 -3.60 -12.18 6.60
C VAL A 110 -3.60 -11.30 5.34
N LEU A 111 -4.30 -11.74 4.29
CA LEU A 111 -4.39 -10.99 3.04
C LEU A 111 -5.07 -9.63 3.25
N ASP A 112 -6.12 -9.56 4.05
CA ASP A 112 -6.81 -8.30 4.36
C ASP A 112 -5.87 -7.31 5.07
N LYS A 113 -5.10 -7.78 6.05
CA LYS A 113 -4.10 -6.97 6.76
C LYS A 113 -3.00 -6.46 5.82
N VAL A 114 -2.45 -7.35 4.99
CA VAL A 114 -1.40 -6.98 4.02
C VAL A 114 -1.94 -6.01 2.97
N ALA A 115 -3.15 -6.25 2.44
CA ALA A 115 -3.79 -5.37 1.48
C ALA A 115 -4.05 -3.97 2.06
N MET A 116 -4.56 -3.89 3.28
CA MET A 116 -4.79 -2.63 3.98
C MET A 116 -3.49 -1.82 4.09
N THR A 117 -2.41 -2.44 4.55
CA THR A 117 -1.11 -1.79 4.73
C THR A 117 -0.54 -1.35 3.37
N ALA A 118 -0.56 -2.21 2.34
CA ALA A 118 -0.06 -1.89 1.01
C ALA A 118 -0.87 -0.76 0.33
N ASN A 119 -2.19 -0.76 0.51
CA ASN A 119 -3.07 0.29 -0.01
C ASN A 119 -2.81 1.63 0.68
N THR A 120 -2.61 1.64 1.99
CA THR A 120 -2.25 2.85 2.73
C THR A 120 -0.95 3.45 2.20
N VAL A 121 0.10 2.64 2.04
CA VAL A 121 1.37 3.11 1.44
C VAL A 121 1.18 3.62 0.01
N SER A 122 0.29 2.98 -0.77
CA SER A 122 -0.02 3.42 -2.13
C SER A 122 -0.67 4.80 -2.18
N VAL A 123 -1.53 5.12 -1.20
CA VAL A 123 -2.13 6.46 -1.08
C VAL A 123 -1.05 7.51 -0.78
N PHE A 124 -0.16 7.25 0.17
CA PHE A 124 0.94 8.16 0.48
C PHE A 124 1.86 8.39 -0.73
N ARG A 125 2.17 7.34 -1.50
CA ARG A 125 2.96 7.48 -2.73
C ARG A 125 2.24 8.30 -3.78
N LYS A 126 0.92 8.13 -3.96
CA LYS A 126 0.12 8.98 -4.86
C LYS A 126 0.16 10.45 -4.48
N ILE A 127 0.09 10.75 -3.18
CA ILE A 127 0.21 12.13 -2.69
C ILE A 127 1.61 12.68 -3.02
N ALA A 128 2.67 11.90 -2.75
CA ALA A 128 4.04 12.31 -3.00
C ALA A 128 4.35 12.51 -4.50
N ASP A 129 3.73 11.71 -5.37
CA ASP A 129 3.90 11.77 -6.84
C ASP A 129 2.98 12.80 -7.51
N SER A 130 2.06 13.41 -6.76
CA SER A 130 1.12 14.38 -7.33
C SER A 130 1.75 15.75 -7.53
N ASP A 131 1.16 16.55 -8.44
CA ASP A 131 1.57 17.92 -8.70
C ASP A 131 1.51 18.75 -7.41
N SER A 132 2.51 19.62 -7.17
CA SER A 132 2.57 20.51 -6.00
C SER A 132 1.33 21.39 -5.82
N LYS A 133 0.66 21.76 -6.92
CA LYS A 133 -0.61 22.50 -6.88
C LYS A 133 -1.78 21.68 -6.36
N ILE A 134 -1.68 20.35 -6.40
CA ILE A 134 -2.69 19.41 -5.90
C ILE A 134 -2.35 19.02 -4.46
N SER A 135 -1.07 18.83 -4.15
CA SER A 135 -0.57 18.45 -2.83
C SER A 135 -0.23 19.64 -1.94
N THR A 136 -1.17 20.59 -1.81
CA THR A 136 -1.00 21.69 -0.85
C THR A 136 -1.14 21.17 0.60
N PRO A 137 -0.54 21.82 1.59
CA PRO A 137 -0.56 21.34 2.98
C PRO A 137 -1.98 21.02 3.48
N GLU A 138 -2.94 21.91 3.26
CA GLU A 138 -4.33 21.71 3.67
C GLU A 138 -4.99 20.52 2.96
N LYS A 139 -4.77 20.37 1.65
CA LYS A 139 -5.36 19.26 0.87
C LYS A 139 -4.81 17.90 1.33
N VAL A 140 -3.51 17.82 1.63
CA VAL A 140 -2.90 16.60 2.16
C VAL A 140 -3.52 16.22 3.49
N ILE A 141 -3.68 17.18 4.41
CA ILE A 141 -4.31 16.95 5.71
C ILE A 141 -5.76 16.44 5.53
N ASN A 142 -6.53 17.07 4.64
CA ASN A 142 -7.91 16.65 4.40
C ASN A 142 -7.98 15.23 3.82
N VAL A 143 -7.13 14.87 2.87
CA VAL A 143 -7.07 13.49 2.34
C VAL A 143 -6.75 12.48 3.45
N LEU A 144 -5.80 12.80 4.33
CA LEU A 144 -5.46 11.93 5.46
C LEU A 144 -6.63 11.82 6.45
N PHE A 145 -7.32 12.92 6.71
CA PHE A 145 -8.49 12.92 7.59
C PHE A 145 -9.64 12.10 7.00
N ASP A 146 -9.91 12.24 5.70
CA ASP A 146 -10.95 11.46 5.02
C ASP A 146 -10.70 9.95 5.13
N LEU A 147 -9.45 9.50 4.99
CA LEU A 147 -9.07 8.10 5.18
C LEU A 147 -9.31 7.61 6.63
N VAL A 148 -8.91 8.43 7.61
CA VAL A 148 -9.13 8.09 9.04
C VAL A 148 -10.61 8.07 9.35
N LYS A 149 -11.38 9.01 8.82
CA LYS A 149 -12.83 9.10 9.00
C LYS A 149 -13.55 7.90 8.38
N GLU A 150 -13.21 7.52 7.15
CA GLU A 150 -13.76 6.33 6.50
C GLU A 150 -13.52 5.07 7.33
N ALA A 151 -12.31 4.90 7.85
CA ALA A 151 -11.96 3.78 8.72
C ALA A 151 -12.72 3.82 10.06
N ALA A 152 -12.91 5.00 10.65
CA ALA A 152 -13.68 5.19 11.87
C ALA A 152 -15.15 4.86 11.67
N ASP A 153 -15.77 5.41 10.60
CA ASP A 153 -17.19 5.19 10.28
C ASP A 153 -17.48 3.69 10.06
N ALA A 154 -16.58 2.95 9.39
CA ALA A 154 -16.71 1.52 9.16
C ALA A 154 -16.76 0.69 10.46
N GLN A 155 -16.16 1.20 11.55
CA GLN A 155 -16.12 0.54 12.86
C GLN A 155 -17.09 1.17 13.87
N SER A 156 -17.87 2.17 13.47
CA SER A 156 -18.70 2.99 14.35
C SER A 156 -17.89 3.72 15.43
N ASP A 157 -16.66 4.06 15.12
CA ASP A 157 -15.79 4.90 15.91
C ASP A 157 -15.99 6.38 15.55
N SER A 158 -15.26 7.29 16.19
CA SER A 158 -15.33 8.71 15.84
C SER A 158 -13.96 9.25 15.47
N ALA A 159 -13.94 10.14 14.47
CA ALA A 159 -12.76 10.91 14.10
C ALA A 159 -13.12 12.39 13.96
N SER A 160 -12.24 13.27 14.41
CA SER A 160 -12.37 14.72 14.25
C SER A 160 -11.07 15.34 13.80
N LEU A 161 -11.18 16.43 13.03
CA LEU A 161 -10.04 17.19 12.54
C LEU A 161 -10.09 18.61 13.12
N LYS A 162 -9.00 19.03 13.74
CA LYS A 162 -8.72 20.44 14.05
C LYS A 162 -7.63 20.92 13.09
N LEU A 163 -7.94 21.87 12.24
CA LEU A 163 -7.00 22.49 11.33
C LEU A 163 -6.56 23.84 11.89
N ILE A 164 -5.25 24.07 11.98
CA ILE A 164 -4.62 25.30 12.47
C ILE A 164 -3.92 25.95 11.28
N LYS A 165 -4.33 27.15 10.92
CA LYS A 165 -3.87 27.90 9.75
C LYS A 165 -3.20 29.21 10.15
N ARG A 166 -2.44 29.79 9.22
CA ARG A 166 -1.93 31.15 9.37
C ARG A 166 -3.10 32.13 9.61
N GLY A 167 -2.96 32.96 10.63
CA GLY A 167 -4.00 33.89 11.11
C GLY A 167 -4.81 33.38 12.29
N ASP A 168 -4.73 32.10 12.63
CA ASP A 168 -5.30 31.61 13.87
C ASP A 168 -4.41 31.98 15.06
N LEU A 169 -5.00 32.37 16.19
CA LEU A 169 -4.23 32.72 17.42
C LEU A 169 -3.35 31.56 17.89
N GLU A 170 -3.76 30.33 17.63
CA GLU A 170 -2.99 29.14 18.00
C GLU A 170 -1.78 28.92 17.10
N PHE A 171 -1.82 29.38 15.85
CA PHE A 171 -0.72 29.26 14.89
C PHE A 171 0.54 29.97 15.38
N GLU A 172 0.40 31.11 16.07
CA GLU A 172 1.52 31.86 16.60
C GLU A 172 2.37 31.07 17.60
N LYS A 173 1.83 30.03 18.19
CA LYS A 173 2.58 29.12 19.08
C LYS A 173 3.56 28.22 18.34
N TYR A 174 3.42 28.10 17.03
CA TYR A 174 4.19 27.17 16.18
C TYR A 174 5.17 27.93 15.26
N ALA A 175 6.12 28.62 15.85
CA ALA A 175 7.10 29.44 15.12
C ALA A 175 7.89 28.64 14.06
N GLY A 176 8.19 27.36 14.33
CA GLY A 176 8.86 26.47 13.38
C GLY A 176 8.02 26.20 12.13
N LEU A 177 6.70 26.04 12.26
CA LEU A 177 5.78 25.85 11.15
C LEU A 177 5.77 27.09 10.24
N ASN A 178 5.73 28.27 10.82
CA ASN A 178 5.79 29.53 10.09
C ASN A 178 7.13 29.70 9.36
N ALA A 179 8.24 29.39 10.04
CA ALA A 179 9.59 29.50 9.46
C ALA A 179 9.77 28.59 8.23
N VAL A 180 9.30 27.33 8.29
CA VAL A 180 9.39 26.38 7.17
C VAL A 180 8.49 26.80 5.99
N GLY A 181 7.28 27.30 6.28
CA GLY A 181 6.33 27.73 5.25
C GLY A 181 6.54 29.14 4.70
N PHE A 182 7.53 29.89 5.22
CA PHE A 182 7.69 31.32 4.88
C PHE A 182 7.97 31.59 3.42
N ALA A 183 8.72 30.71 2.75
CA ALA A 183 9.11 30.84 1.35
C ALA A 183 8.16 30.11 0.37
N SER A 184 7.06 29.55 0.86
CA SER A 184 6.08 28.85 0.03
C SER A 184 4.98 29.79 -0.43
N ASP A 185 4.50 29.61 -1.67
CA ASP A 185 3.30 30.29 -2.17
C ASP A 185 2.01 29.80 -1.48
N GLU A 186 2.08 28.62 -0.86
CA GLU A 186 0.98 28.03 -0.11
C GLU A 186 1.18 28.20 1.39
N ASP A 187 0.12 28.58 2.08
CA ASP A 187 0.18 28.77 3.52
C ASP A 187 0.43 27.47 4.27
N PRO A 188 1.37 27.45 5.23
CA PRO A 188 1.57 26.32 6.10
C PRO A 188 0.37 26.13 7.02
N CYS A 189 0.04 24.87 7.30
CA CYS A 189 -1.01 24.52 8.23
C CYS A 189 -0.64 23.24 9.00
N MET A 190 -1.30 23.02 10.14
CA MET A 190 -1.17 21.82 10.94
C MET A 190 -2.55 21.20 11.17
N GLY A 191 -2.66 19.89 10.92
CA GLY A 191 -3.86 19.12 11.25
C GLY A 191 -3.63 18.30 12.51
N ILE A 192 -4.59 18.36 13.43
CA ILE A 192 -4.68 17.46 14.59
C ILE A 192 -5.89 16.56 14.33
N ILE A 193 -5.64 15.26 14.19
CA ILE A 193 -6.68 14.27 13.97
C ILE A 193 -6.84 13.46 15.25
N ASP A 194 -8.00 13.59 15.88
CA ASP A 194 -8.39 12.79 17.03
C ASP A 194 -9.22 11.59 16.56
N TYR A 195 -8.78 10.39 16.90
CA TYR A 195 -9.49 9.15 16.66
C TYR A 195 -9.90 8.53 18.00
N VAL A 196 -11.19 8.26 18.18
CA VAL A 196 -11.72 7.69 19.42
C VAL A 196 -12.49 6.41 19.11
N PRO A 197 -11.91 5.24 19.46
CA PRO A 197 -12.61 3.96 19.35
C PRO A 197 -13.87 3.92 20.20
N LYS A 198 -14.94 3.34 19.70
CA LYS A 198 -16.21 3.15 20.43
C LYS A 198 -16.05 2.42 21.77
N CYS A 199 -15.05 1.53 21.85
CA CYS A 199 -14.75 0.79 23.06
C CYS A 199 -14.05 1.63 24.14
N CYS A 200 -13.51 2.82 23.79
CA CYS A 200 -12.84 3.68 24.75
C CYS A 200 -13.85 4.53 25.51
N GLN A 201 -13.77 4.51 26.85
CA GLN A 201 -14.54 5.40 27.69
C GLN A 201 -13.93 6.82 27.59
N LYS A 202 -14.76 7.85 27.71
CA LYS A 202 -14.36 9.26 27.61
C LYS A 202 -13.20 9.66 28.57
N ASP A 203 -13.05 8.93 29.65
CA ASP A 203 -12.06 9.20 30.71
C ASP A 203 -10.80 8.33 30.58
N SER A 204 -10.67 7.53 29.52
CA SER A 204 -9.46 6.75 29.28
C SER A 204 -8.31 7.68 28.87
N PRO A 205 -7.12 7.59 29.48
CA PRO A 205 -6.01 8.42 29.11
C PRO A 205 -5.59 8.16 27.66
N VAL A 206 -5.17 9.19 26.94
CA VAL A 206 -4.55 9.06 25.62
C VAL A 206 -3.34 8.14 25.75
N GLN A 207 -3.33 7.08 24.98
CA GLN A 207 -2.29 6.06 25.07
C GLN A 207 -1.22 6.19 23.98
N VAL A 208 -1.56 6.82 22.83
CA VAL A 208 -0.64 6.97 21.69
C VAL A 208 -0.86 8.32 21.03
N ALA A 209 0.21 9.06 20.82
CA ALA A 209 0.24 10.20 19.91
C ALA A 209 1.24 9.91 18.77
N LEU A 210 0.80 10.07 17.52
CA LEU A 210 1.65 10.02 16.35
C LEU A 210 1.91 11.45 15.88
N VAL A 211 3.19 11.84 15.77
CA VAL A 211 3.63 13.18 15.37
C VAL A 211 4.36 13.11 14.03
#